data_e1b07e3bafec20b413fe516caebe081c
#
_entry.id   e1b07e3bafec20b413fe516caebe081c
#
_cell.length_a   1.000
_cell.length_b   1.000
_cell.length_c   1.000
_cell.angle_alpha   90.00
_cell.angle_beta   90.00
_cell.angle_gamma   90.00
#
_symmetry.space_group_name_H-M   'P 1'
#
loop_
_entity.id
_entity.type
_entity.pdbx_description
1 polymer ?
#
loop_
_entity_poly.entity_id
_entity_poly.type
_entity_poly.pdbx_seq_one_letter_code
_entity_poly.pdbx_strand_id
1 'polypeptide(L)'
;MSGRTRAGFDWPRFKALALSLDLPNVVETTSWGQPTLKAHGKLWAWWSPQEDAPVFKMSKDERAFLIEADPDTFFVTPHYQSHALVLVRPTRLDVDWAKARLLQSWRDMAPKRFLKAYDEKKP
;
A
#
# COMPACT_ATOMS: atom_id res chain seq x y z
N MET A 1 -7.03 0.22 23.99
CA MET A 1 -7.08 0.38 23.32
C MET A 1 -6.51 0.43 22.10
N SER A 2 -6.55 -0.15 21.34
CA SER A 2 -5.88 -0.22 20.10
C SER A 2 -6.11 0.98 19.20
N GLY A 3 -7.18 1.69 19.42
CA GLY A 3 -7.50 2.83 18.57
C GLY A 3 -6.39 3.87 18.50
N ARG A 4 -5.65 4.01 19.55
CA ARG A 4 -4.61 5.04 19.58
C ARG A 4 -3.52 4.83 18.55
N THR A 5 -3.20 3.59 18.25
CA THR A 5 -2.19 3.31 17.25
C THR A 5 -2.63 3.84 15.89
N ARG A 6 -3.88 3.60 15.57
CA ARG A 6 -4.42 4.04 14.29
C ARG A 6 -4.53 5.55 14.22
N ALA A 7 -4.89 6.17 15.34
CA ALA A 7 -5.07 7.61 15.39
C ALA A 7 -3.78 8.35 15.06
N GLY A 8 -2.62 7.73 15.31
CA GLY A 8 -1.36 8.37 15.02
C GLY A 8 -0.79 8.03 13.66
N PHE A 9 -1.52 7.31 12.82
CA PHE A 9 -0.99 6.90 11.53
C PHE A 9 -0.96 8.07 10.56
N ASP A 10 0.19 8.20 9.86
CA ASP A 10 0.43 9.28 8.89
C ASP A 10 1.46 8.77 7.88
N TRP A 11 1.87 9.64 6.96
CA TRP A 11 2.85 9.23 5.94
C TRP A 11 4.16 8.75 6.54
N PRO A 12 4.80 9.45 7.48
CA PRO A 12 6.04 8.93 8.03
C PRO A 12 5.92 7.53 8.63
N ARG A 13 4.82 7.26 9.32
CA ARG A 13 4.59 5.95 9.91
C ARG A 13 4.30 4.90 8.84
N PHE A 14 3.52 5.27 7.82
CA PHE A 14 3.21 4.38 6.72
C PHE A 14 4.49 4.03 5.95
N LYS A 15 5.31 5.06 5.67
CA LYS A 15 6.58 4.86 5.00
C LYS A 15 7.49 3.92 5.81
N ALA A 16 7.59 4.16 7.11
CA ALA A 16 8.41 3.32 7.98
C ALA A 16 7.94 1.88 7.94
N LEU A 17 6.63 1.68 7.95
CA LEU A 17 6.06 0.34 7.88
C LEU A 17 6.46 -0.36 6.59
N ALA A 18 6.32 0.34 5.47
CA ALA A 18 6.66 -0.22 4.16
C ALA A 18 8.14 -0.55 4.07
N LEU A 19 9.00 0.36 4.55
CA LEU A 19 10.44 0.14 4.49
C LEU A 19 10.89 -0.96 5.44
N SER A 20 10.16 -1.20 6.52
CA SER A 20 10.49 -2.26 7.47
C SER A 20 10.41 -3.65 6.87
N LEU A 21 9.71 -3.80 5.73
CA LEU A 21 9.63 -5.08 5.04
C LEU A 21 10.96 -5.45 4.37
N ASP A 22 11.86 -4.48 4.22
CA ASP A 22 13.20 -4.69 3.67
C ASP A 22 13.17 -5.43 2.33
N LEU A 23 12.32 -4.95 1.43
CA LEU A 23 12.16 -5.58 0.12
C LEU A 23 13.09 -4.94 -0.91
N PRO A 24 13.68 -5.73 -1.80
CA PRO A 24 14.55 -5.16 -2.84
C PRO A 24 13.74 -4.34 -3.85
N ASN A 25 14.45 -3.47 -4.56
CA ASN A 25 13.89 -2.63 -5.63
C ASN A 25 12.84 -1.64 -5.13
N VAL A 26 12.90 -1.26 -3.86
CA VAL A 26 12.04 -0.23 -3.29
C VAL A 26 12.85 1.05 -3.19
N VAL A 27 12.31 2.14 -3.73
CA VAL A 27 13.00 3.43 -3.80
C VAL A 27 12.07 4.52 -3.32
N GLU A 28 12.59 5.37 -2.44
CA GLU A 28 11.87 6.55 -1.99
C GLU A 28 12.11 7.67 -3.00
N THR A 29 11.05 8.33 -3.45
CA THR A 29 11.16 9.36 -4.45
C THR A 29 10.02 10.36 -4.29
N THR A 30 9.87 11.26 -5.27
CA THR A 30 8.82 12.27 -5.29
C THR A 30 8.05 12.14 -6.59
N SER A 31 6.71 12.14 -6.51
CA SER A 31 5.84 12.16 -7.67
C SER A 31 4.85 13.28 -7.49
N TRP A 32 4.75 14.16 -8.50
CA TRP A 32 3.84 15.30 -8.46
C TRP A 32 4.04 16.16 -7.21
N GLY A 33 5.33 16.28 -6.77
CA GLY A 33 5.64 17.08 -5.59
C GLY A 33 5.36 16.40 -4.26
N GLN A 34 4.92 15.14 -4.28
CA GLN A 34 4.57 14.39 -3.07
C GLN A 34 5.54 13.25 -2.86
N PRO A 35 5.94 12.97 -1.60
CA PRO A 35 6.77 11.80 -1.31
C PRO A 35 6.03 10.52 -1.69
N THR A 36 6.76 9.56 -2.23
CA THR A 36 6.18 8.31 -2.65
C THR A 36 7.23 7.20 -2.61
N LEU A 37 6.77 5.96 -2.59
CA LEU A 37 7.62 4.80 -2.69
C LEU A 37 7.32 4.08 -3.99
N LYS A 38 8.38 3.75 -4.72
CA LYS A 38 8.26 2.93 -5.93
C LYS A 38 8.84 1.56 -5.69
N ALA A 39 8.27 0.57 -6.35
CA ALA A 39 8.79 -0.78 -6.36
C ALA A 39 8.93 -1.20 -7.80
N HIS A 40 10.12 -1.71 -8.16
CA HIS A 40 10.41 -2.15 -9.53
C HIS A 40 10.15 -1.03 -10.55
N GLY A 41 10.39 0.23 -10.14
CA GLY A 41 10.21 1.37 -11.02
C GLY A 41 8.78 1.88 -11.15
N LYS A 42 7.84 1.33 -10.40
CA LYS A 42 6.41 1.70 -10.47
C LYS A 42 5.91 2.22 -9.14
N LEU A 43 4.88 3.04 -9.18
CA LEU A 43 4.24 3.52 -7.95
C LEU A 43 3.77 2.31 -7.12
N TRP A 44 4.15 2.30 -5.85
CA TRP A 44 3.83 1.16 -4.99
C TRP A 44 3.03 1.57 -3.76
N ALA A 45 3.48 2.60 -3.05
CA ALA A 45 2.82 3.03 -1.83
C ALA A 45 2.99 4.53 -1.67
N TRP A 46 1.88 5.22 -1.35
CA TRP A 46 1.93 6.66 -1.11
C TRP A 46 0.74 7.07 -0.27
N TRP A 47 0.75 8.34 0.13
CA TRP A 47 -0.31 8.93 0.94
C TRP A 47 -1.07 9.90 0.06
N SER A 48 -2.38 9.74 -0.02
CA SER A 48 -3.21 10.63 -0.82
C SER A 48 -3.34 11.99 -0.15
N PRO A 49 -2.87 13.07 -0.78
CA PRO A 49 -3.06 14.41 -0.18
C PRO A 49 -4.51 14.84 -0.18
N GLN A 50 -5.30 14.40 -1.16
CA GLN A 50 -6.71 14.79 -1.22
C GLN A 50 -7.52 14.12 -0.12
N GLU A 51 -7.25 12.86 0.15
CA GLU A 51 -8.06 12.07 1.09
C GLU A 51 -7.39 11.91 2.45
N ASP A 52 -6.14 12.33 2.56
CA ASP A 52 -5.37 12.18 3.80
C ASP A 52 -5.40 10.73 4.28
N ALA A 53 -5.07 9.81 3.37
CA ALA A 53 -5.17 8.38 3.62
C ALA A 53 -4.12 7.62 2.83
N PRO A 54 -3.65 6.47 3.36
CA PRO A 54 -2.70 5.63 2.63
C PRO A 54 -3.37 4.94 1.46
N VAL A 55 -2.61 4.78 0.38
CA VAL A 55 -3.08 4.15 -0.85
C VAL A 55 -2.34 2.83 -1.04
N PHE A 56 -3.11 1.78 -1.33
CA PHE A 56 -2.57 0.44 -1.56
C PHE A 56 -2.96 -0.04 -2.95
N LYS A 57 -2.01 -0.62 -3.67
CA LYS A 57 -2.29 -1.20 -4.98
C LYS A 57 -3.00 -2.53 -4.84
N MET A 58 -4.04 -2.73 -5.63
CA MET A 58 -4.75 -4.01 -5.71
C MET A 58 -5.71 -3.97 -6.88
N SER A 59 -6.22 -5.13 -7.28
CA SER A 59 -7.17 -5.19 -8.36
C SER A 59 -8.50 -4.56 -7.94
N LYS A 60 -9.28 -4.13 -8.95
CA LYS A 60 -10.60 -3.55 -8.67
C LYS A 60 -11.54 -4.58 -8.07
N ASP A 61 -11.39 -5.85 -8.43
CA ASP A 61 -12.22 -6.92 -7.86
C ASP A 61 -11.93 -7.11 -6.37
N GLU A 62 -10.66 -7.13 -6.01
CA GLU A 62 -10.28 -7.23 -4.60
C GLU A 62 -10.80 -6.03 -3.83
N ARG A 63 -10.67 -4.84 -4.41
CA ARG A 63 -11.15 -3.62 -3.79
C ARG A 63 -12.65 -3.68 -3.53
N ALA A 64 -13.41 -4.11 -4.52
CA ALA A 64 -14.86 -4.18 -4.37
C ALA A 64 -15.23 -5.13 -3.22
N PHE A 65 -14.54 -6.25 -3.13
CA PHE A 65 -14.77 -7.22 -2.07
C PHE A 65 -14.49 -6.61 -0.68
N LEU A 66 -13.37 -5.90 -0.56
CA LEU A 66 -13.00 -5.29 0.71
C LEU A 66 -13.97 -4.19 1.13
N ILE A 67 -14.38 -3.36 0.17
CA ILE A 67 -15.31 -2.28 0.48
C ILE A 67 -16.66 -2.84 0.91
N GLU A 68 -17.10 -3.91 0.25
CA GLU A 68 -18.35 -4.54 0.63
C GLU A 68 -18.24 -5.15 2.02
N ALA A 69 -17.11 -5.78 2.33
CA ALA A 69 -16.92 -6.45 3.61
C ALA A 69 -16.75 -5.48 4.77
N ASP A 70 -16.08 -4.34 4.53
CA ASP A 70 -15.75 -3.41 5.61
C ASP A 70 -15.66 -1.97 5.07
N PRO A 71 -16.81 -1.35 4.77
CA PRO A 71 -16.82 0.00 4.23
C PRO A 71 -16.36 1.08 5.20
N ASP A 72 -16.29 0.76 6.49
CA ASP A 72 -15.77 1.71 7.47
C ASP A 72 -14.26 1.82 7.40
N THR A 73 -13.60 0.84 6.81
CA THR A 73 -12.15 0.80 6.71
C THR A 73 -11.66 1.10 5.29
N PHE A 74 -12.27 0.49 4.28
CA PHE A 74 -11.81 0.58 2.90
C PHE A 74 -12.73 1.45 2.06
N PHE A 75 -12.15 2.26 1.20
CA PHE A 75 -12.96 3.14 0.35
C PHE A 75 -12.20 3.52 -0.92
N VAL A 76 -12.93 4.08 -1.85
CA VAL A 76 -12.36 4.68 -3.05
C VAL A 76 -13.22 5.90 -3.39
N THR A 77 -12.59 6.90 -4.00
CA THR A 77 -13.29 8.12 -4.40
C THR A 77 -13.36 8.18 -5.92
N PRO A 78 -14.22 9.06 -6.48
CA PRO A 78 -14.28 9.20 -7.93
C PRO A 78 -12.92 9.48 -8.57
N HIS A 79 -12.06 10.23 -7.89
CA HIS A 79 -10.73 10.55 -8.39
C HIS A 79 -9.91 9.28 -8.66
N TYR A 80 -10.06 8.28 -7.80
CA TYR A 80 -9.26 7.05 -7.89
C TYR A 80 -10.01 5.86 -8.48
N GLN A 81 -11.29 6.02 -8.77
CA GLN A 81 -12.14 4.89 -9.10
C GLN A 81 -11.66 4.11 -10.32
N SER A 82 -11.05 4.77 -11.30
CA SER A 82 -10.58 4.11 -12.51
C SER A 82 -9.25 3.39 -12.33
N HIS A 83 -8.60 3.57 -11.17
CA HIS A 83 -7.30 2.98 -10.91
C HIS A 83 -7.41 1.72 -10.03
N ALA A 84 -6.47 0.80 -10.23
CA ALA A 84 -6.45 -0.46 -9.46
C ALA A 84 -5.77 -0.22 -8.11
N LEU A 85 -6.52 0.34 -7.19
CA LEU A 85 -6.02 0.68 -5.86
C LEU A 85 -7.20 0.84 -4.89
N VAL A 86 -6.87 0.89 -3.60
CA VAL A 86 -7.84 1.16 -2.54
C VAL A 86 -7.21 2.11 -1.53
N LEU A 87 -8.06 2.91 -0.89
CA LEU A 87 -7.64 3.76 0.22
C LEU A 87 -8.15 3.15 1.52
N VAL A 88 -7.40 3.39 2.60
CA VAL A 88 -7.75 2.87 3.92
C VAL A 88 -7.86 4.05 4.88
N ARG A 89 -8.90 4.08 5.69
CA ARG A 89 -9.03 5.14 6.69
C ARG A 89 -7.92 4.98 7.72
N PRO A 90 -7.11 6.04 7.96
CA PRO A 90 -5.95 5.89 8.85
C PRO A 90 -6.30 5.43 10.26
N THR A 91 -7.48 5.81 10.75
CA THR A 91 -7.91 5.41 12.09
C THR A 91 -8.33 3.96 12.17
N ARG A 92 -8.44 3.29 11.01
CA ARG A 92 -8.89 1.90 10.94
C ARG A 92 -7.81 0.99 10.36
N LEU A 93 -6.63 1.51 10.07
CA LEU A 93 -5.59 0.73 9.41
C LEU A 93 -5.03 -0.34 10.35
N ASP A 94 -5.06 -1.56 9.89
CA ASP A 94 -4.49 -2.69 10.60
C ASP A 94 -3.07 -2.94 10.09
N VAL A 95 -2.09 -2.94 10.98
CA VAL A 95 -0.69 -3.03 10.60
C VAL A 95 -0.39 -4.37 9.92
N ASP A 96 -0.93 -5.45 10.43
CA ASP A 96 -0.66 -6.76 9.84
C ASP A 96 -1.25 -6.88 8.45
N TRP A 97 -2.47 -6.36 8.27
CA TRP A 97 -3.07 -6.34 6.93
C TRP A 97 -2.24 -5.48 5.98
N ALA A 98 -1.79 -4.32 6.46
CA ALA A 98 -1.00 -3.41 5.63
C ALA A 98 0.29 -4.06 5.16
N LYS A 99 0.99 -4.74 6.07
CA LYS A 99 2.23 -5.43 5.69
C LYS A 99 1.98 -6.51 4.66
N ALA A 100 0.94 -7.32 4.87
CA ALA A 100 0.61 -8.40 3.94
C ALA A 100 0.24 -7.85 2.58
N ARG A 101 -0.53 -6.75 2.56
CA ARG A 101 -0.94 -6.15 1.30
C ARG A 101 0.23 -5.52 0.56
N LEU A 102 1.11 -4.85 1.28
CA LEU A 102 2.30 -4.25 0.67
C LEU A 102 3.19 -5.32 0.07
N LEU A 103 3.40 -6.42 0.78
CA LEU A 103 4.20 -7.52 0.24
C LEU A 103 3.54 -8.11 -1.00
N GLN A 104 2.22 -8.33 -0.95
CA GLN A 104 1.53 -8.90 -2.10
C GLN A 104 1.62 -8.00 -3.33
N SER A 105 1.39 -6.70 -3.16
CA SER A 105 1.48 -5.79 -4.29
C SER A 105 2.90 -5.69 -4.83
N TRP A 106 3.90 -5.74 -3.95
CA TRP A 106 5.30 -5.76 -4.37
C TRP A 106 5.57 -6.99 -5.26
N ARG A 107 5.04 -8.15 -4.86
CA ARG A 107 5.20 -9.37 -5.65
C ARG A 107 4.44 -9.28 -6.98
N ASP A 108 3.22 -8.74 -6.94
CA ASP A 108 2.41 -8.60 -8.15
C ASP A 108 3.06 -7.69 -9.19
N MET A 109 3.81 -6.69 -8.74
CA MET A 109 4.45 -5.71 -9.61
C MET A 109 5.83 -6.15 -10.10
N ALA A 110 6.39 -7.21 -9.52
CA ALA A 110 7.73 -7.66 -9.86
C ALA A 110 7.75 -8.38 -11.21
N PRO A 111 8.81 -8.17 -12.01
CA PRO A 111 8.98 -9.00 -13.21
C PRO A 111 9.07 -10.47 -12.80
N LYS A 112 8.46 -11.33 -13.62
CA LYS A 112 8.40 -12.75 -13.28
C LYS A 112 9.79 -13.37 -13.12
N ARG A 113 10.72 -12.98 -13.98
CA ARG A 113 12.09 -13.50 -13.89
C ARG A 113 12.75 -13.09 -12.58
N PHE A 114 12.57 -11.85 -12.20
CA PHE A 114 13.13 -11.36 -10.94
C PHE A 114 12.52 -12.13 -9.76
N LEU A 115 11.21 -12.29 -9.77
CA LEU A 115 10.52 -12.94 -8.65
C LEU A 115 10.94 -14.39 -8.51
N LYS A 116 11.11 -15.08 -9.63
CA LYS A 116 11.56 -16.47 -9.60
C LYS A 116 12.93 -16.57 -8.93
N ALA A 117 13.87 -15.72 -9.33
CA ALA A 117 15.21 -15.73 -8.75
C ALA A 117 15.18 -15.36 -7.27
N TYR A 118 14.33 -14.39 -6.92
CA TYR A 118 14.20 -13.97 -5.54
C TYR A 118 13.68 -15.11 -4.66
N ASP A 119 12.65 -15.81 -5.13
CA ASP A 119 12.07 -16.91 -4.37
C ASP A 119 13.05 -18.08 -4.24
N GLU A 120 13.87 -18.33 -5.26
CA GLU A 120 14.85 -19.40 -5.23
C GLU A 120 15.96 -19.15 -4.22
N LYS A 121 16.25 -17.87 -3.92
CA LYS A 121 17.30 -17.53 -2.97
C LYS A 121 16.83 -17.55 -1.52
N LYS A 122 15.53 -17.61 -1.30
CA LYS A 122 15.01 -17.61 0.06
C LYS A 122 15.28 -18.96 0.72
N PRO A 123 15.67 -18.93 2.00
CA PRO A 123 15.92 -20.17 2.75
C PRO A 123 14.67 -21.01 2.90
#